data_64de2237603b3f7a4acdf76081beee90
#
_entry.id   64de2237603b3f7a4acdf76081beee90
#
_cell.length_a   1.000
_cell.length_b   1.000
_cell.length_c   1.000
_cell.angle_alpha   90.00
_cell.angle_beta   90.00
_cell.angle_gamma   90.00
#
_symmetry.space_group_name_H-M   'P 1'
#
loop_
_entity.id
_entity.type
_entity.pdbx_description
1 polymer ?
#
loop_
_entity_poly.entity_id
_entity_poly.type
_entity_poly.pdbx_seq_one_letter_code
_entity_poly.pdbx_strand_id
1 'polypeptide(L)'
;MVRRGRHRWLSTAGFYALASLFMLPTVFVFYWMITLSLKPQVEAMAYPPSFVRFSVTLAGYREVFTKYPFFLYTWNSLVVAAGSTALGLVVGLPAAYSIARWRQQRLAVVILVARIIPGIAYLIPWYIFFRQLRMVDTYGALILTHLIVSLPIIIWVMISFFEDVPAELEDAALIDGCSYWSAFWRIALPLVKPGVVATAILSFVFSWNNFLFSVILAGRSTRTLPIAVYTMISYEEINWGTLAAAATLITLPVLLVALVAQRHIVSGLTFGAVKQ
;
A
#
# COMPACT_ATOMS: atom_id res chain seq x y z
N MET A 1 -49.07 -2.90 12.48
CA MET A 1 -47.61 -2.96 12.72
C MET A 1 -46.79 -3.75 11.69
N VAL A 2 -47.35 -4.28 10.62
CA VAL A 2 -46.68 -5.19 9.66
C VAL A 2 -46.03 -4.49 8.45
N ARG A 3 -46.31 -3.20 8.16
CA ARG A 3 -45.79 -2.51 6.96
C ARG A 3 -44.36 -1.98 7.04
N ARG A 4 -43.79 -1.80 8.24
CA ARG A 4 -42.41 -1.26 8.40
C ARG A 4 -41.30 -2.27 8.07
N GLY A 5 -41.53 -3.59 8.18
CA GLY A 5 -40.53 -4.63 7.90
C GLY A 5 -40.25 -4.81 6.40
N ARG A 6 -41.28 -4.69 5.56
CA ARG A 6 -41.15 -4.95 4.10
C ARG A 6 -40.34 -3.87 3.36
N HIS A 7 -40.48 -2.60 3.75
CA HIS A 7 -39.67 -1.50 3.18
C HIS A 7 -38.19 -1.58 3.57
N ARG A 8 -37.93 -2.01 4.79
CA ARG A 8 -36.54 -2.18 5.28
C ARG A 8 -35.84 -3.32 4.53
N TRP A 9 -36.51 -4.42 4.29
CA TRP A 9 -35.93 -5.56 3.55
C TRP A 9 -35.67 -5.22 2.08
N LEU A 10 -36.61 -4.52 1.41
CA LEU A 10 -36.40 -4.06 0.03
C LEU A 10 -35.29 -3.04 -0.12
N SER A 11 -35.14 -2.11 0.83
CA SER A 11 -34.04 -1.15 0.83
C SER A 11 -32.68 -1.86 1.08
N THR A 12 -32.63 -2.85 1.96
CA THR A 12 -31.43 -3.65 2.24
C THR A 12 -31.06 -4.52 1.03
N ALA A 13 -32.02 -5.19 0.42
CA ALA A 13 -31.81 -5.97 -0.81
C ALA A 13 -31.33 -5.09 -1.97
N GLY A 14 -31.95 -3.91 -2.15
CA GLY A 14 -31.52 -2.93 -3.13
C GLY A 14 -30.11 -2.42 -2.90
N PHE A 15 -29.72 -2.17 -1.65
CA PHE A 15 -28.37 -1.78 -1.29
C PHE A 15 -27.35 -2.87 -1.64
N TYR A 16 -27.60 -4.13 -1.26
CA TYR A 16 -26.69 -5.23 -1.60
C TYR A 16 -26.62 -5.51 -3.11
N ALA A 17 -27.74 -5.41 -3.82
CA ALA A 17 -27.75 -5.53 -5.28
C ALA A 17 -26.90 -4.45 -5.95
N LEU A 18 -27.05 -3.20 -5.51
CA LEU A 18 -26.27 -2.08 -6.02
C LEU A 18 -24.77 -2.24 -5.67
N ALA A 19 -24.45 -2.58 -4.42
CA ALA A 19 -23.08 -2.85 -3.99
C ALA A 19 -22.45 -3.98 -4.80
N SER A 20 -23.17 -5.09 -5.02
CA SER A 20 -22.70 -6.22 -5.84
C SER A 20 -22.44 -5.78 -7.28
N LEU A 21 -23.31 -4.97 -7.86
CA LEU A 21 -23.14 -4.43 -9.22
C LEU A 21 -21.87 -3.59 -9.35
N PHE A 22 -21.58 -2.75 -8.36
CA PHE A 22 -20.33 -1.95 -8.34
C PHE A 22 -19.08 -2.79 -8.10
N MET A 23 -19.19 -3.89 -7.33
CA MET A 23 -18.03 -4.77 -7.07
C MET A 23 -17.75 -5.73 -8.22
N LEU A 24 -18.72 -6.03 -9.06
CA LEU A 24 -18.62 -7.02 -10.14
C LEU A 24 -17.45 -6.76 -11.10
N PRO A 25 -17.20 -5.54 -11.59
CA PRO A 25 -16.04 -5.27 -12.46
C PRO A 25 -14.71 -5.58 -11.78
N THR A 26 -14.56 -5.22 -10.50
CA THR A 26 -13.35 -5.49 -9.73
C THR A 26 -13.12 -6.99 -9.54
N VAL A 27 -14.16 -7.70 -9.12
CA VAL A 27 -14.11 -9.18 -8.98
C VAL A 27 -13.80 -9.84 -10.31
N PHE A 28 -14.37 -9.34 -11.41
CA PHE A 28 -14.10 -9.87 -12.75
C PHE A 28 -12.63 -9.71 -13.16
N VAL A 29 -11.98 -8.59 -12.84
CA VAL A 29 -10.54 -8.38 -13.13
C VAL A 29 -9.69 -9.44 -12.43
N PHE A 30 -9.92 -9.68 -11.13
CA PHE A 30 -9.19 -10.73 -10.40
C PHE A 30 -9.51 -12.14 -10.91
N TYR A 31 -10.77 -12.42 -11.19
CA TYR A 31 -11.19 -13.67 -11.81
C TYR A 31 -10.46 -13.91 -13.14
N TRP A 32 -10.44 -12.90 -14.02
CA TRP A 32 -9.76 -12.99 -15.31
C TRP A 32 -8.25 -13.18 -15.16
N MET A 33 -7.62 -12.43 -14.28
CA MET A 33 -6.18 -12.58 -13.98
C MET A 33 -5.84 -13.99 -13.51
N ILE A 34 -6.61 -14.53 -12.56
CA ILE A 34 -6.40 -15.89 -12.03
C ILE A 34 -6.65 -16.93 -13.11
N THR A 35 -7.75 -16.84 -13.86
CA THR A 35 -8.05 -17.81 -14.94
C THR A 35 -7.03 -17.75 -16.06
N LEU A 36 -6.57 -16.56 -16.42
CA LEU A 36 -5.52 -16.37 -17.43
C LEU A 36 -4.19 -16.99 -16.99
N SER A 37 -3.84 -16.90 -15.70
CA SER A 37 -2.61 -17.52 -15.15
C SER A 37 -2.62 -19.05 -15.19
N LEU A 38 -3.79 -19.65 -15.35
CA LEU A 38 -4.00 -21.10 -15.40
C LEU A 38 -4.22 -21.64 -16.83
N LYS A 39 -4.15 -20.78 -17.85
CA LYS A 39 -4.36 -21.16 -19.26
C LYS A 39 -3.05 -21.40 -20.00
N PRO A 40 -3.01 -22.35 -20.92
CA PRO A 40 -1.96 -22.43 -21.92
C PRO A 40 -1.94 -21.17 -22.80
N GLN A 41 -0.78 -20.78 -23.33
CA GLN A 41 -0.61 -19.57 -24.14
C GLN A 41 -1.58 -19.55 -25.34
N VAL A 42 -1.82 -20.67 -25.99
CA VAL A 42 -2.74 -20.78 -27.14
C VAL A 42 -4.18 -20.44 -26.74
N GLU A 43 -4.66 -20.91 -25.59
CA GLU A 43 -5.99 -20.60 -25.08
C GLU A 43 -6.07 -19.20 -24.49
N ALA A 44 -4.98 -18.67 -23.95
CA ALA A 44 -4.90 -17.31 -23.46
C ALA A 44 -5.10 -16.27 -24.56
N MET A 45 -4.69 -16.58 -25.78
CA MET A 45 -4.81 -15.73 -26.98
C MET A 45 -6.00 -16.11 -27.88
N ALA A 46 -6.78 -17.12 -27.53
CA ALA A 46 -7.90 -17.59 -28.35
C ALA A 46 -9.02 -16.54 -28.47
N TYR A 47 -9.60 -16.45 -29.64
CA TYR A 47 -10.78 -15.64 -29.91
C TYR A 47 -11.91 -16.53 -30.47
N PRO A 48 -13.13 -16.50 -29.89
CA PRO A 48 -13.53 -15.74 -28.70
C PRO A 48 -12.88 -16.28 -27.41
N PRO A 49 -12.68 -15.41 -26.37
CA PRO A 49 -12.03 -15.83 -25.14
C PRO A 49 -12.89 -16.82 -24.36
N SER A 50 -12.28 -17.88 -23.87
CA SER A 50 -12.94 -18.86 -23.01
C SER A 50 -12.96 -18.37 -21.55
N PHE A 51 -14.15 -18.12 -20.99
CA PHE A 51 -14.27 -17.62 -19.61
C PHE A 51 -14.31 -18.76 -18.57
N VAL A 52 -14.95 -19.88 -18.88
CA VAL A 52 -15.23 -20.93 -17.90
C VAL A 52 -14.58 -22.26 -18.27
N ARG A 53 -14.57 -22.62 -19.55
CA ARG A 53 -14.05 -23.90 -20.03
C ARG A 53 -12.71 -23.69 -20.68
N PHE A 54 -11.64 -24.14 -20.04
CA PHE A 54 -10.27 -24.10 -20.54
C PHE A 54 -9.42 -25.22 -19.93
N SER A 55 -8.30 -25.52 -20.56
CA SER A 55 -7.34 -26.51 -20.04
C SER A 55 -6.53 -25.89 -18.91
N VAL A 56 -6.61 -26.47 -17.70
CA VAL A 56 -5.88 -25.95 -16.55
C VAL A 56 -4.42 -26.39 -16.63
N THR A 57 -3.50 -25.40 -16.52
CA THR A 57 -2.05 -25.65 -16.48
C THR A 57 -1.38 -24.75 -15.44
N LEU A 58 -0.32 -25.24 -14.82
CA LEU A 58 0.55 -24.46 -13.93
C LEU A 58 1.86 -24.05 -14.63
N ALA A 59 1.92 -24.16 -15.95
CA ALA A 59 3.12 -23.84 -16.73
C ALA A 59 3.59 -22.40 -16.50
N GLY A 60 2.67 -21.44 -16.45
CA GLY A 60 2.99 -20.03 -16.17
C GLY A 60 3.68 -19.85 -14.81
N TYR A 61 3.15 -20.48 -13.76
CA TYR A 61 3.77 -20.43 -12.42
C TYR A 61 5.15 -21.08 -12.40
N ARG A 62 5.28 -22.26 -13.03
CA ARG A 62 6.57 -22.93 -13.15
C ARG A 62 7.59 -22.04 -13.85
N GLU A 63 7.20 -21.38 -14.92
CA GLU A 63 8.05 -20.47 -15.69
C GLU A 63 8.51 -19.27 -14.87
N VAL A 64 7.61 -18.66 -14.09
CA VAL A 64 7.93 -17.55 -13.16
C VAL A 64 9.08 -17.93 -12.22
N PHE A 65 9.07 -19.13 -11.66
CA PHE A 65 10.09 -19.56 -10.71
C PHE A 65 11.36 -20.16 -11.35
N THR A 66 11.28 -20.65 -12.60
CA THR A 66 12.43 -21.28 -13.27
C THR A 66 13.21 -20.32 -14.16
N LYS A 67 12.52 -19.38 -14.84
CA LYS A 67 13.17 -18.44 -15.75
C LYS A 67 13.59 -17.13 -15.06
N TYR A 68 12.95 -16.80 -13.94
CA TYR A 68 13.18 -15.53 -13.23
C TYR A 68 13.57 -15.78 -11.79
N PRO A 69 14.47 -14.98 -11.19
CA PRO A 69 14.79 -15.05 -9.76
C PRO A 69 13.67 -14.41 -8.90
N PHE A 70 12.45 -14.93 -9.02
CA PHE A 70 11.23 -14.35 -8.47
C PHE A 70 11.27 -14.22 -6.94
N PHE A 71 11.91 -15.19 -6.25
CA PHE A 71 12.12 -15.09 -4.80
C PHE A 71 12.99 -13.91 -4.41
N LEU A 72 14.05 -13.61 -5.17
CA LEU A 72 14.88 -12.45 -4.93
C LEU A 72 14.07 -11.15 -5.11
N TYR A 73 13.27 -11.06 -6.16
CA TYR A 73 12.44 -9.90 -6.42
C TYR A 73 11.39 -9.69 -5.32
N THR A 74 10.80 -10.78 -4.81
CA THR A 74 9.87 -10.76 -3.67
C THR A 74 10.56 -10.26 -2.40
N TRP A 75 11.75 -10.79 -2.12
CA TRP A 75 12.57 -10.36 -0.99
C TRP A 75 12.93 -8.88 -1.09
N ASN A 76 13.38 -8.43 -2.25
CA ASN A 76 13.71 -7.03 -2.49
C ASN A 76 12.51 -6.12 -2.23
N SER A 77 11.34 -6.47 -2.78
CA SER A 77 10.11 -5.71 -2.53
C SER A 77 9.74 -5.66 -1.06
N LEU A 78 9.88 -6.80 -0.36
CA LEU A 78 9.61 -6.87 1.08
C LEU A 78 10.54 -5.98 1.89
N VAL A 79 11.85 -6.05 1.64
CA VAL A 79 12.86 -5.24 2.32
C VAL A 79 12.63 -3.75 2.09
N VAL A 80 12.36 -3.36 0.84
CA VAL A 80 12.12 -1.95 0.49
C VAL A 80 10.82 -1.44 1.11
N ALA A 81 9.72 -2.21 1.00
CA ALA A 81 8.43 -1.80 1.54
C ALA A 81 8.43 -1.77 3.07
N ALA A 82 8.99 -2.78 3.73
CA ALA A 82 9.10 -2.81 5.19
C ALA A 82 10.06 -1.73 5.70
N GLY A 83 11.22 -1.56 5.06
CA GLY A 83 12.22 -0.56 5.44
C GLY A 83 11.71 0.87 5.29
N SER A 84 11.07 1.21 4.16
CA SER A 84 10.50 2.55 3.96
C SER A 84 9.33 2.82 4.90
N THR A 85 8.50 1.82 5.20
CA THR A 85 7.42 1.93 6.19
C THR A 85 7.96 2.13 7.60
N ALA A 86 8.92 1.31 8.03
CA ALA A 86 9.52 1.43 9.36
C ALA A 86 10.20 2.79 9.56
N LEU A 87 11.02 3.22 8.59
CA LEU A 87 11.67 4.52 8.62
C LEU A 87 10.64 5.66 8.60
N GLY A 88 9.60 5.51 7.78
CA GLY A 88 8.49 6.46 7.71
C GLY A 88 7.74 6.61 9.04
N LEU A 89 7.50 5.53 9.75
CA LEU A 89 6.88 5.57 11.08
C LEU A 89 7.82 6.20 12.11
N VAL A 90 9.10 5.83 12.13
CA VAL A 90 10.09 6.36 13.09
C VAL A 90 10.19 7.88 12.97
N VAL A 91 10.17 8.43 11.76
CA VAL A 91 10.26 9.89 11.51
C VAL A 91 8.88 10.55 11.55
N GLY A 92 7.88 9.90 10.96
CA GLY A 92 6.55 10.48 10.75
C GLY A 92 5.70 10.57 12.00
N LEU A 93 5.78 9.58 12.92
CA LEU A 93 4.98 9.61 14.14
C LEU A 93 5.35 10.77 15.08
N PRO A 94 6.64 11.01 15.41
CA PRO A 94 7.01 12.17 16.19
C PRO A 94 6.69 13.51 15.50
N ALA A 95 6.86 13.58 14.17
CA ALA A 95 6.52 14.74 13.38
C ALA A 95 5.01 15.04 13.43
N ALA A 96 4.16 14.03 13.22
CA ALA A 96 2.71 14.16 13.29
C ALA A 96 2.24 14.59 14.70
N TYR A 97 2.83 13.97 15.74
CA TYR A 97 2.56 14.34 17.13
C TYR A 97 2.91 15.81 17.41
N SER A 98 4.09 16.26 16.99
CA SER A 98 4.51 17.65 17.13
C SER A 98 3.54 18.60 16.43
N ILE A 99 3.17 18.30 15.18
CA ILE A 99 2.25 19.15 14.41
C ILE A 99 0.87 19.22 15.09
N ALA A 100 0.34 18.12 15.58
CA ALA A 100 -0.95 18.05 16.26
C ALA A 100 -0.94 18.86 17.57
N ARG A 101 0.06 18.64 18.43
CA ARG A 101 0.13 19.25 19.77
C ARG A 101 0.41 20.76 19.73
N TRP A 102 1.30 21.21 18.85
CA TRP A 102 1.61 22.63 18.71
C TRP A 102 0.83 23.32 17.58
N ARG A 103 -0.23 22.66 17.05
CA ARG A 103 -1.14 23.21 16.03
C ARG A 103 -0.40 23.82 14.82
N GLN A 104 0.64 23.16 14.35
CA GLN A 104 1.50 23.65 13.26
C GLN A 104 0.86 23.41 11.89
N GLN A 105 -0.36 23.90 11.67
CA GLN A 105 -1.16 23.71 10.45
C GLN A 105 -0.40 24.09 9.15
N ARG A 106 0.40 25.16 9.22
CA ARG A 106 1.20 25.59 8.05
C ARG A 106 2.21 24.53 7.62
N LEU A 107 2.86 23.86 8.59
CA LEU A 107 3.81 22.79 8.32
C LEU A 107 3.10 21.55 7.72
N ALA A 108 1.93 21.19 8.24
CA ALA A 108 1.10 20.12 7.68
C ALA A 108 0.77 20.38 6.19
N VAL A 109 0.34 21.62 5.88
CA VAL A 109 0.03 22.02 4.51
C VAL A 109 1.26 21.94 3.60
N VAL A 110 2.42 22.44 4.05
CA VAL A 110 3.68 22.39 3.27
C VAL A 110 4.07 20.94 2.93
N ILE A 111 3.94 20.02 3.90
CA ILE A 111 4.22 18.59 3.68
C ILE A 111 3.28 18.00 2.64
N LEU A 112 1.99 18.36 2.66
CA LEU A 112 1.03 17.90 1.65
C LEU A 112 1.28 18.49 0.27
N VAL A 113 1.59 19.79 0.19
CA VAL A 113 1.87 20.47 -1.08
C VAL A 113 3.10 19.85 -1.76
N ALA A 114 4.11 19.44 -1.00
CA ALA A 114 5.27 18.74 -1.53
C ALA A 114 4.90 17.45 -2.29
N ARG A 115 3.76 16.83 -1.97
CA ARG A 115 3.25 15.63 -2.64
C ARG A 115 2.51 15.92 -3.96
N ILE A 116 2.10 17.16 -4.20
CA ILE A 116 1.37 17.53 -5.44
C ILE A 116 2.30 17.42 -6.65
N ILE A 117 3.61 17.57 -6.45
CA ILE A 117 4.57 17.46 -7.54
C ILE A 117 4.56 16.00 -8.05
N PRO A 118 4.30 15.79 -9.36
CA PRO A 118 4.28 14.44 -9.94
C PRO A 118 5.60 13.71 -9.71
N GLY A 119 5.52 12.44 -9.25
CA GLY A 119 6.72 11.63 -8.96
C GLY A 119 7.69 11.52 -10.14
N ILE A 120 7.18 11.57 -11.36
CA ILE A 120 8.01 11.54 -12.58
C ILE A 120 8.97 12.73 -12.69
N ALA A 121 8.62 13.88 -12.12
CA ALA A 121 9.47 15.08 -12.14
C ALA A 121 10.74 14.92 -11.30
N TYR A 122 10.71 14.04 -10.31
CA TYR A 122 11.88 13.76 -9.45
C TYR A 122 12.83 12.71 -10.02
N LEU A 123 12.43 11.93 -11.02
CA LEU A 123 13.17 10.74 -11.44
C LEU A 123 14.61 11.06 -11.82
N ILE A 124 14.81 12.01 -12.74
CA ILE A 124 16.14 12.38 -13.21
C ILE A 124 16.98 13.02 -12.09
N PRO A 125 16.49 14.05 -11.35
CA PRO A 125 17.21 14.59 -10.21
C PRO A 125 17.63 13.55 -9.17
N TRP A 126 16.75 12.63 -8.80
CA TRP A 126 17.04 11.57 -7.84
C TRP A 126 18.07 10.56 -8.37
N TYR A 127 17.97 10.19 -9.65
CA TYR A 127 18.97 9.32 -10.28
C TYR A 127 20.36 9.95 -10.24
N ILE A 128 20.47 11.23 -10.63
CA ILE A 128 21.74 11.96 -10.59
C ILE A 128 22.29 12.02 -9.16
N PHE A 129 21.47 12.36 -8.19
CA PHE A 129 21.81 12.44 -6.79
C PHE A 129 22.34 11.10 -6.23
N PHE A 130 21.59 10.01 -6.40
CA PHE A 130 22.01 8.69 -5.90
C PHE A 130 23.18 8.11 -6.69
N ARG A 131 23.32 8.46 -7.96
CA ARG A 131 24.50 8.10 -8.75
C ARG A 131 25.77 8.78 -8.22
N GLN A 132 25.71 10.06 -7.87
CA GLN A 132 26.84 10.79 -7.28
C GLN A 132 27.24 10.19 -5.93
N LEU A 133 26.27 9.73 -5.13
CA LEU A 133 26.48 9.05 -3.86
C LEU A 133 26.90 7.57 -4.02
N ARG A 134 26.98 7.05 -5.24
CA ARG A 134 27.25 5.63 -5.55
C ARG A 134 26.22 4.68 -4.89
N MET A 135 24.98 5.11 -4.76
CA MET A 135 23.90 4.36 -4.11
C MET A 135 22.92 3.73 -5.10
N VAL A 136 23.11 3.88 -6.42
CA VAL A 136 22.28 3.19 -7.43
C VAL A 136 22.41 1.68 -7.23
N ASP A 137 21.31 0.94 -7.39
CA ASP A 137 21.20 -0.50 -7.13
C ASP A 137 21.46 -0.89 -5.65
N THR A 138 21.01 -0.04 -4.71
CA THR A 138 21.05 -0.32 -3.27
C THR A 138 19.66 -0.22 -2.63
N TYR A 139 19.43 -1.00 -1.57
CA TYR A 139 18.21 -0.88 -0.77
C TYR A 139 18.06 0.51 -0.15
N GLY A 140 19.18 1.16 0.26
CA GLY A 140 19.14 2.49 0.86
C GLY A 140 18.52 3.53 -0.07
N ALA A 141 18.92 3.57 -1.34
CA ALA A 141 18.34 4.48 -2.33
C ALA A 141 16.84 4.23 -2.53
N LEU A 142 16.43 2.96 -2.65
CA LEU A 142 15.02 2.60 -2.82
C LEU A 142 14.19 2.93 -1.59
N ILE A 143 14.67 2.61 -0.38
CA ILE A 143 13.97 2.92 0.88
C ILE A 143 13.78 4.43 1.03
N LEU A 144 14.82 5.23 0.79
CA LEU A 144 14.76 6.69 0.90
C LEU A 144 13.81 7.31 -0.14
N THR A 145 13.80 6.82 -1.37
CA THR A 145 12.88 7.34 -2.39
C THR A 145 11.43 6.93 -2.15
N HIS A 146 11.19 5.72 -1.67
CA HIS A 146 9.84 5.28 -1.29
C HIS A 146 9.32 6.04 -0.06
N LEU A 147 10.21 6.47 0.84
CA LEU A 147 9.89 7.31 1.99
C LEU A 147 9.29 8.65 1.57
N ILE A 148 9.74 9.25 0.47
CA ILE A 148 9.20 10.52 -0.04
C ILE A 148 7.69 10.43 -0.30
N VAL A 149 7.23 9.29 -0.76
CA VAL A 149 5.81 9.06 -1.03
C VAL A 149 5.05 8.71 0.25
N SER A 150 5.63 7.89 1.12
CA SER A 150 4.97 7.35 2.31
C SER A 150 4.94 8.33 3.48
N LEU A 151 6.00 9.11 3.69
CA LEU A 151 6.12 10.01 4.86
C LEU A 151 5.00 11.07 4.94
N PRO A 152 4.63 11.80 3.87
CA PRO A 152 3.53 12.74 3.92
C PRO A 152 2.19 12.09 4.28
N ILE A 153 1.94 10.87 3.82
CA ILE A 153 0.72 10.12 4.14
C ILE A 153 0.70 9.76 5.62
N ILE A 154 1.82 9.23 6.13
CA ILE A 154 1.97 8.87 7.55
C ILE A 154 1.69 10.09 8.42
N ILE A 155 2.35 11.22 8.13
CA ILE A 155 2.19 12.44 8.91
C ILE A 155 0.74 12.92 8.85
N TRP A 156 0.16 13.02 7.66
CA TRP A 156 -1.19 13.54 7.48
C TRP A 156 -2.25 12.71 8.21
N VAL A 157 -2.21 11.39 8.05
CA VAL A 157 -3.17 10.51 8.71
C VAL A 157 -2.99 10.56 10.22
N MET A 158 -1.74 10.52 10.69
CA MET A 158 -1.46 10.46 12.12
C MET A 158 -1.74 11.77 12.86
N ILE A 159 -1.71 12.93 12.19
CA ILE A 159 -2.13 14.20 12.80
C ILE A 159 -3.54 14.08 13.35
N SER A 160 -4.49 13.59 12.56
CA SER A 160 -5.89 13.45 13.01
C SER A 160 -6.02 12.52 14.21
N PHE A 161 -5.29 11.40 14.21
CA PHE A 161 -5.30 10.48 15.36
C PHE A 161 -4.72 11.10 16.61
N PHE A 162 -3.66 11.92 16.52
CA PHE A 162 -3.10 12.60 17.69
C PHE A 162 -3.98 13.78 18.15
N GLU A 163 -4.69 14.45 17.24
CA GLU A 163 -5.66 15.49 17.60
C GLU A 163 -6.87 14.95 18.37
N ASP A 164 -7.25 13.68 18.15
CA ASP A 164 -8.35 13.02 18.85
C ASP A 164 -7.96 12.56 20.28
N VAL A 165 -6.67 12.56 20.64
CA VAL A 165 -6.23 12.24 22.02
C VAL A 165 -6.41 13.51 22.89
N PRO A 166 -7.20 13.43 24.00
CA PRO A 166 -7.37 14.55 24.90
C PRO A 166 -6.04 15.05 25.47
N ALA A 167 -5.80 16.37 25.36
CA ALA A 167 -4.55 16.97 25.83
C ALA A 167 -4.36 16.82 27.35
N GLU A 168 -5.46 16.77 28.07
CA GLU A 168 -5.51 16.64 29.53
C GLU A 168 -4.77 15.40 30.05
N LEU A 169 -4.74 14.32 29.26
CA LEU A 169 -4.01 13.09 29.62
C LEU A 169 -2.49 13.30 29.59
N GLU A 170 -2.02 14.13 28.67
CA GLU A 170 -0.61 14.45 28.57
C GLU A 170 -0.23 15.52 29.59
N ASP A 171 -1.10 16.50 29.83
CA ASP A 171 -0.90 17.56 30.84
C ASP A 171 -0.81 16.94 32.26
N ALA A 172 -1.65 15.94 32.58
CA ALA A 172 -1.55 15.21 33.82
C ALA A 172 -0.19 14.51 33.97
N ALA A 173 0.30 13.86 32.88
CA ALA A 173 1.60 13.21 32.92
C ALA A 173 2.78 14.20 33.06
N LEU A 174 2.65 15.42 32.50
CA LEU A 174 3.65 16.47 32.69
C LEU A 174 3.69 16.96 34.14
N ILE A 175 2.53 17.06 34.79
CA ILE A 175 2.42 17.39 36.23
C ILE A 175 3.07 16.28 37.07
N ASP A 176 2.90 15.02 36.68
CA ASP A 176 3.54 13.84 37.31
C ASP A 176 5.06 13.76 37.02
N GLY A 177 5.65 14.75 36.33
CA GLY A 177 7.08 14.84 36.07
C GLY A 177 7.55 14.14 34.79
N CYS A 178 6.64 13.68 33.92
CA CYS A 178 7.01 13.19 32.60
C CYS A 178 7.50 14.32 31.69
N SER A 179 8.52 14.06 30.84
CA SER A 179 8.83 14.92 29.70
C SER A 179 7.84 14.72 28.54
N TYR A 180 7.74 15.67 27.61
CA TYR A 180 6.95 15.51 26.38
C TYR A 180 7.30 14.25 25.60
N TRP A 181 8.57 13.88 25.54
CA TRP A 181 9.01 12.64 24.90
C TRP A 181 8.52 11.39 25.63
N SER A 182 8.51 11.42 26.97
CA SER A 182 7.95 10.35 27.78
C SER A 182 6.42 10.24 27.60
N ALA A 183 5.72 11.38 27.60
CA ALA A 183 4.27 11.43 27.34
C ALA A 183 3.93 10.90 25.94
N PHE A 184 4.71 11.25 24.91
CA PHE A 184 4.55 10.68 23.57
C PHE A 184 4.60 9.14 23.56
N TRP A 185 5.65 8.55 24.15
CA TRP A 185 5.83 7.10 24.09
C TRP A 185 4.89 6.31 25.01
N ARG A 186 4.57 6.86 26.19
CA ARG A 186 3.82 6.15 27.24
C ARG A 186 2.32 6.40 27.20
N ILE A 187 1.88 7.52 26.63
CA ILE A 187 0.46 7.92 26.62
C ILE A 187 -0.05 8.08 25.20
N ALA A 188 0.47 9.03 24.43
CA ALA A 188 -0.09 9.36 23.12
C ALA A 188 0.01 8.19 22.14
N LEU A 189 1.20 7.61 21.96
CA LEU A 189 1.44 6.54 20.99
C LEU A 189 0.63 5.26 21.26
N PRO A 190 0.51 4.74 22.50
CA PRO A 190 -0.37 3.60 22.80
C PRO A 190 -1.85 3.86 22.48
N LEU A 191 -2.35 5.05 22.73
CA LEU A 191 -3.74 5.42 22.46
C LEU A 191 -4.06 5.46 20.96
N VAL A 192 -3.10 5.91 20.13
CA VAL A 192 -3.26 5.97 18.67
C VAL A 192 -2.78 4.71 17.95
N LYS A 193 -2.48 3.62 18.66
CA LYS A 193 -2.00 2.35 18.07
C LYS A 193 -2.84 1.85 16.89
N PRO A 194 -4.18 1.90 16.89
CA PRO A 194 -4.96 1.51 15.71
C PRO A 194 -4.63 2.36 14.47
N GLY A 195 -4.42 3.67 14.65
CA GLY A 195 -4.00 4.59 13.59
C GLY A 195 -2.60 4.25 13.06
N VAL A 196 -1.67 3.94 13.96
CA VAL A 196 -0.30 3.52 13.57
C VAL A 196 -0.35 2.27 12.70
N VAL A 197 -1.14 1.25 13.08
CA VAL A 197 -1.28 0.02 12.31
C VAL A 197 -1.89 0.30 10.94
N ALA A 198 -2.98 1.07 10.88
CA ALA A 198 -3.63 1.43 9.61
C ALA A 198 -2.67 2.18 8.68
N THR A 199 -1.95 3.15 9.22
CA THR A 199 -0.99 3.97 8.48
C THR A 199 0.22 3.15 8.01
N ALA A 200 0.73 2.23 8.84
CA ALA A 200 1.80 1.31 8.47
C ALA A 200 1.39 0.44 7.27
N ILE A 201 0.18 -0.09 7.28
CA ILE A 201 -0.36 -0.91 6.19
C ILE A 201 -0.49 -0.10 4.90
N LEU A 202 -1.04 1.11 4.98
CA LEU A 202 -1.13 2.00 3.82
C LEU A 202 0.24 2.32 3.23
N SER A 203 1.20 2.69 4.08
CA SER A 203 2.58 2.97 3.67
C SER A 203 3.23 1.76 3.00
N PHE A 204 3.07 0.57 3.59
CA PHE A 204 3.58 -0.67 3.03
C PHE A 204 3.00 -0.96 1.65
N VAL A 205 1.67 -0.86 1.49
CA VAL A 205 0.98 -1.11 0.21
C VAL A 205 1.43 -0.11 -0.86
N PHE A 206 1.57 1.17 -0.52
CA PHE A 206 2.09 2.17 -1.45
C PHE A 206 3.54 1.89 -1.88
N SER A 207 4.40 1.49 -0.94
CA SER A 207 5.78 1.13 -1.25
C SER A 207 5.88 -0.16 -2.06
N TRP A 208 5.09 -1.20 -1.71
CA TRP A 208 5.05 -2.47 -2.42
C TRP A 208 4.66 -2.31 -3.89
N ASN A 209 3.69 -1.45 -4.18
CA ASN A 209 3.22 -1.19 -5.55
C ASN A 209 4.04 -0.12 -6.29
N ASN A 210 5.08 0.44 -5.66
CA ASN A 210 5.86 1.50 -6.28
C ASN A 210 6.72 0.96 -7.42
N PHE A 211 6.41 1.39 -8.63
CA PHE A 211 7.15 1.08 -9.84
C PHE A 211 8.15 2.18 -10.20
N LEU A 212 7.73 3.44 -10.01
CA LEU A 212 8.33 4.60 -10.63
C LEU A 212 9.80 4.82 -10.23
N PHE A 213 10.09 4.83 -8.92
CA PHE A 213 11.48 5.03 -8.46
C PHE A 213 12.34 3.79 -8.65
N SER A 214 11.72 2.63 -8.52
CA SER A 214 12.43 1.38 -8.73
C SER A 214 12.90 1.22 -10.17
N VAL A 215 12.17 1.73 -11.19
CA VAL A 215 12.55 1.59 -12.61
C VAL A 215 13.88 2.28 -12.94
N ILE A 216 14.26 3.33 -12.21
CA ILE A 216 15.49 4.08 -12.47
C ILE A 216 16.62 3.78 -11.49
N LEU A 217 16.30 3.35 -10.27
CA LEU A 217 17.28 3.15 -9.20
C LEU A 217 17.59 1.68 -8.91
N ALA A 218 16.65 0.76 -9.18
CA ALA A 218 16.89 -0.66 -9.01
C ALA A 218 17.69 -1.22 -10.18
N GLY A 219 18.79 -1.85 -9.88
CA GLY A 219 19.59 -2.56 -10.86
C GLY A 219 19.31 -4.07 -10.83
N ARG A 220 20.36 -4.87 -11.01
CA ARG A 220 20.27 -6.32 -11.02
C ARG A 220 20.04 -6.92 -9.62
N SER A 221 20.62 -6.27 -8.59
CA SER A 221 20.63 -6.79 -7.23
C SER A 221 19.36 -6.45 -6.45
N THR A 222 18.77 -5.27 -6.69
CA THR A 222 17.65 -4.73 -5.91
C THR A 222 16.34 -4.63 -6.68
N ARG A 223 16.23 -5.33 -7.82
CA ARG A 223 15.01 -5.33 -8.65
C ARG A 223 13.79 -5.74 -7.83
N THR A 224 12.77 -4.89 -7.83
CA THR A 224 11.50 -5.14 -7.13
C THR A 224 10.48 -5.85 -8.03
N LEU A 225 9.46 -6.45 -7.43
CA LEU A 225 8.42 -7.20 -8.16
C LEU A 225 7.72 -6.41 -9.26
N PRO A 226 7.28 -5.15 -9.07
CA PRO A 226 6.61 -4.40 -10.15
C PRO A 226 7.48 -4.26 -11.40
N ILE A 227 8.79 -4.05 -11.23
CA ILE A 227 9.71 -3.98 -12.38
C ILE A 227 9.95 -5.36 -12.98
N ALA A 228 10.08 -6.38 -12.13
CA ALA A 228 10.29 -7.73 -12.59
C ALA A 228 9.18 -8.18 -13.54
N VAL A 229 7.91 -7.89 -13.21
CA VAL A 229 6.77 -8.17 -14.09
C VAL A 229 6.82 -7.34 -15.36
N TYR A 230 7.18 -6.06 -15.28
CA TYR A 230 7.34 -5.24 -16.47
C TYR A 230 8.41 -5.80 -17.44
N THR A 231 9.50 -6.35 -16.91
CA THR A 231 10.56 -6.96 -17.76
C THR A 231 10.18 -8.33 -18.35
N MET A 232 9.06 -8.94 -17.91
CA MET A 232 8.51 -10.15 -18.55
C MET A 232 7.76 -9.82 -19.85
N ILE A 233 7.47 -8.54 -20.10
CA ILE A 233 6.92 -8.09 -21.38
C ILE A 233 8.08 -7.94 -22.34
N SER A 234 8.29 -8.93 -23.20
CA SER A 234 9.28 -8.89 -24.29
C SER A 234 8.66 -8.33 -25.56
N TYR A 235 9.49 -7.70 -26.41
CA TYR A 235 9.05 -7.27 -27.74
C TYR A 235 8.81 -8.45 -28.71
N GLU A 236 9.46 -9.60 -28.45
CA GLU A 236 9.38 -10.76 -29.35
C GLU A 236 8.16 -11.62 -29.06
N GLU A 237 7.85 -11.84 -27.78
CA GLU A 237 6.71 -12.68 -27.38
C GLU A 237 6.26 -12.33 -25.94
N ILE A 238 4.96 -12.07 -25.78
CA ILE A 238 4.34 -11.92 -24.45
C ILE A 238 3.71 -13.24 -24.06
N ASN A 239 4.28 -13.90 -23.05
CA ASN A 239 3.61 -15.05 -22.44
C ASN A 239 2.57 -14.58 -21.43
N TRP A 240 1.31 -14.49 -21.88
CA TRP A 240 0.18 -14.00 -21.08
C TRP A 240 -0.07 -14.86 -19.83
N GLY A 241 0.11 -16.17 -19.92
CA GLY A 241 -0.05 -17.07 -18.79
C GLY A 241 1.00 -16.81 -17.71
N THR A 242 2.26 -16.64 -18.08
CA THR A 242 3.37 -16.30 -17.16
C THR A 242 3.21 -14.92 -16.56
N LEU A 243 2.84 -13.94 -17.38
CA LEU A 243 2.59 -12.58 -16.90
C LEU A 243 1.45 -12.53 -15.87
N ALA A 244 0.33 -13.22 -16.16
CA ALA A 244 -0.81 -13.30 -15.27
C ALA A 244 -0.48 -14.09 -13.99
N ALA A 245 0.34 -15.15 -14.07
CA ALA A 245 0.82 -15.88 -12.89
C ALA A 245 1.69 -14.99 -11.99
N ALA A 246 2.61 -14.22 -12.56
CA ALA A 246 3.41 -13.26 -11.81
C ALA A 246 2.55 -12.17 -11.17
N ALA A 247 1.60 -11.59 -11.92
CA ALA A 247 0.65 -10.60 -11.40
C ALA A 247 -0.20 -11.14 -10.24
N THR A 248 -0.65 -12.41 -10.34
CA THR A 248 -1.39 -13.09 -9.27
C THR A 248 -0.53 -13.22 -8.01
N LEU A 249 0.72 -13.68 -8.17
CA LEU A 249 1.65 -13.83 -7.04
C LEU A 249 2.01 -12.50 -6.36
N ILE A 250 2.16 -11.41 -7.13
CA ILE A 250 2.42 -10.08 -6.58
C ILE A 250 1.22 -9.53 -5.81
N THR A 251 0.01 -9.81 -6.29
CA THR A 251 -1.23 -9.31 -5.69
C THR A 251 -1.55 -10.01 -4.37
N LEU A 252 -1.16 -11.28 -4.23
CA LEU A 252 -1.48 -12.10 -3.07
C LEU A 252 -1.03 -11.49 -1.73
N PRO A 253 0.23 -11.03 -1.54
CA PRO A 253 0.65 -10.40 -0.28
C PRO A 253 -0.16 -9.14 0.05
N VAL A 254 -0.49 -8.33 -0.96
CA VAL A 254 -1.30 -7.11 -0.77
C VAL A 254 -2.70 -7.45 -0.31
N LEU A 255 -3.33 -8.48 -0.91
CA LEU A 255 -4.65 -8.96 -0.49
C LEU A 255 -4.62 -9.50 0.94
N LEU A 256 -3.60 -10.28 1.31
CA LEU A 256 -3.45 -10.79 2.68
C LEU A 256 -3.28 -9.64 3.68
N VAL A 257 -2.44 -8.67 3.37
CA VAL A 257 -2.26 -7.46 4.20
C VAL A 257 -3.56 -6.68 4.30
N ALA A 258 -4.30 -6.48 3.20
CA ALA A 258 -5.58 -5.79 3.19
C ALA A 258 -6.66 -6.51 4.02
N LEU A 259 -6.74 -7.84 3.97
CA LEU A 259 -7.65 -8.65 4.78
C LEU A 259 -7.35 -8.55 6.29
N VAL A 260 -6.09 -8.49 6.67
CA VAL A 260 -5.71 -8.24 8.07
C VAL A 260 -6.01 -6.80 8.47
N ALA A 261 -5.78 -5.86 7.55
CA ALA A 261 -5.93 -4.44 7.76
C ALA A 261 -7.39 -3.98 7.94
N GLN A 262 -8.34 -4.63 7.26
CA GLN A 262 -9.74 -4.18 7.22
C GLN A 262 -10.33 -3.94 8.62
N ARG A 263 -10.04 -4.82 9.58
CA ARG A 263 -10.52 -4.68 10.96
C ARG A 263 -9.95 -3.45 11.69
N HIS A 264 -8.75 -3.01 11.35
CA HIS A 264 -8.08 -1.85 11.95
C HIS A 264 -8.46 -0.55 11.24
N ILE A 265 -8.66 -0.60 9.91
CA ILE A 265 -9.09 0.55 9.11
C ILE A 265 -10.53 0.95 9.46
N VAL A 266 -11.43 -0.03 9.59
CA VAL A 266 -12.84 0.23 9.95
C VAL A 266 -12.92 0.85 11.34
N SER A 267 -12.19 0.35 12.33
CA SER A 267 -12.15 0.96 13.66
C SER A 267 -11.56 2.36 13.65
N GLY A 268 -10.50 2.62 12.86
CA GLY A 268 -9.88 3.94 12.75
C GLY A 268 -10.76 4.99 12.07
N LEU A 269 -11.51 4.61 11.03
CA LEU A 269 -12.43 5.53 10.33
C LEU A 269 -13.71 5.81 11.12
N THR A 270 -14.15 4.90 11.99
CA THR A 270 -15.35 5.08 12.81
C THR A 270 -15.09 5.93 14.05
N PHE A 271 -13.87 5.98 14.58
CA PHE A 271 -13.53 6.89 15.70
C PHE A 271 -13.69 8.37 15.34
N GLY A 272 -13.41 8.76 14.08
CA GLY A 272 -13.62 10.15 13.61
C GLY A 272 -15.07 10.48 13.18
N ALA A 273 -15.94 9.47 12.99
CA ALA A 273 -17.30 9.66 12.47
C ALA A 273 -18.38 9.76 13.56
N VAL A 274 -18.07 9.46 14.81
CA VAL A 274 -19.01 9.54 15.95
C VAL A 274 -18.66 10.77 16.79
N LYS A 275 -18.78 11.96 16.20
CA LYS A 275 -19.01 13.20 16.97
C LYS A 275 -20.52 13.31 17.15
N GLN A 276 -21.03 12.88 18.30
CA GLN A 276 -22.34 13.31 18.81
C GLN A 276 -22.18 14.67 19.46
#